data_31c024ee7310e2c6b27b545220ed5cc6
#
_entry.id   31c024ee7310e2c6b27b545220ed5cc6
#
_cell.length_a   1.000
_cell.length_b   1.000
_cell.length_c   1.000
_cell.angle_alpha   90.00
_cell.angle_beta   90.00
_cell.angle_gamma   90.00
#
_symmetry.space_group_name_H-M   'P 1'
#
loop_
_entity.id
_entity.type
_entity.pdbx_description
1 polymer ?
#
loop_
_entity_poly.entity_id
_entity_poly.type
_entity_poly.pdbx_seq_one_letter_code
_entity_poly.pdbx_strand_id
1 'polypeptide(L)'
;PENWLMYSGSLSSQRYSALDEINTENVSNLEFNWSYQIPVIDRAETVPLVVDGIMFITEAPSNVVAVDAVTGRQYWRYNHDLPEDLRICCGRNNRGVAILGETLFMSTLDAHLVALDARTGNLLWDVEVADYASGYSKTAAPLIVKDTVVTGIAGGEFGIRGFIDGYDPETGERKWR
;
A
#
# COMPACT_ATOMS: atom_id res chain seq x y z
N PRO A 1 18.17 -7.48 7.00
CA PRO A 1 17.38 -8.57 6.43
C PRO A 1 16.00 -8.67 7.06
N GLU A 2 15.78 -8.05 8.23
CA GLU A 2 14.56 -8.15 9.04
C GLU A 2 13.38 -7.31 8.51
N ASN A 3 13.66 -6.29 7.70
CA ASN A 3 12.66 -5.39 7.17
C ASN A 3 12.25 -5.78 5.74
N TRP A 4 10.95 -5.65 5.42
CA TRP A 4 10.39 -5.81 4.08
C TRP A 4 9.83 -4.47 3.61
N LEU A 5 10.65 -3.70 2.88
CA LEU A 5 10.46 -2.27 2.65
C LEU A 5 9.71 -1.92 1.36
N MET A 6 9.41 -2.92 0.52
CA MET A 6 8.71 -2.67 -0.74
C MET A 6 7.97 -3.92 -1.23
N TYR A 7 7.04 -3.74 -2.16
CA TYR A 7 6.10 -4.75 -2.65
C TYR A 7 6.75 -6.12 -2.99
N SER A 8 7.89 -6.12 -3.64
CA SER A 8 8.59 -7.37 -4.03
C SER A 8 9.88 -7.62 -3.24
N GLY A 9 10.10 -6.95 -2.12
CA GLY A 9 11.28 -7.03 -1.29
C GLY A 9 12.48 -6.24 -1.83
N SER A 10 12.65 -6.18 -3.15
CA SER A 10 13.72 -5.43 -3.83
C SER A 10 13.29 -5.00 -5.23
N LEU A 11 14.06 -4.07 -5.82
CA LEU A 11 13.83 -3.61 -7.19
C LEU A 11 14.02 -4.71 -8.25
N SER A 12 14.75 -5.79 -7.93
CA SER A 12 14.86 -6.97 -8.78
C SER A 12 13.65 -7.89 -8.75
N SER A 13 12.66 -7.61 -7.86
CA SER A 13 11.40 -8.34 -7.71
C SER A 13 11.55 -9.86 -7.45
N GLN A 14 12.66 -10.28 -6.88
CA GLN A 14 12.95 -11.70 -6.64
C GLN A 14 12.18 -12.28 -5.45
N ARG A 15 11.60 -11.43 -4.59
CA ARG A 15 10.87 -11.82 -3.37
C ARG A 15 11.68 -12.74 -2.45
N TYR A 16 13.01 -12.55 -2.46
CA TYR A 16 13.94 -13.32 -1.65
C TYR A 16 14.14 -12.64 -0.30
N SER A 17 14.11 -13.44 0.77
CA SER A 17 14.52 -13.06 2.12
C SER A 17 15.77 -13.86 2.51
N ALA A 18 16.71 -13.19 3.20
CA ALA A 18 17.88 -13.85 3.78
C ALA A 18 17.59 -14.42 5.19
N LEU A 19 16.36 -14.32 5.68
CA LEU A 19 15.93 -14.94 6.94
C LEU A 19 15.93 -16.46 6.76
N ASP A 20 16.49 -17.21 7.71
CA ASP A 20 16.69 -18.65 7.66
C ASP A 20 16.25 -19.39 8.94
N GLU A 21 15.59 -18.66 9.86
CA GLU A 21 15.05 -19.25 11.09
C GLU A 21 13.98 -20.32 10.82
N ILE A 22 13.24 -20.18 9.72
CA ILE A 22 12.30 -21.19 9.25
C ILE A 22 12.93 -21.94 8.08
N ASN A 23 13.04 -23.27 8.22
CA ASN A 23 13.68 -24.14 7.24
C ASN A 23 12.96 -25.50 7.16
N THR A 24 13.44 -26.40 6.31
CA THR A 24 12.81 -27.71 6.08
C THR A 24 12.80 -28.63 7.31
N GLU A 25 13.64 -28.37 8.30
CA GLU A 25 13.74 -29.20 9.52
C GLU A 25 12.74 -28.76 10.59
N ASN A 26 12.34 -27.47 10.60
CA ASN A 26 11.50 -26.92 11.65
C ASN A 26 10.15 -26.35 11.19
N VAL A 27 9.89 -26.26 9.89
CA VAL A 27 8.62 -25.71 9.36
C VAL A 27 7.38 -26.46 9.86
N SER A 28 7.50 -27.76 10.17
CA SER A 28 6.43 -28.56 10.76
C SER A 28 6.07 -28.18 12.20
N ASN A 29 6.93 -27.42 12.87
CA ASN A 29 6.78 -27.00 14.26
C ASN A 29 6.18 -25.58 14.37
N LEU A 30 5.78 -24.98 13.25
CA LEU A 30 5.12 -23.68 13.28
C LEU A 30 3.81 -23.75 14.04
N GLU A 31 3.63 -22.81 14.96
CA GLU A 31 2.41 -22.65 15.75
C GLU A 31 1.71 -21.34 15.38
N PHE A 32 0.38 -21.33 15.53
CA PHE A 32 -0.41 -20.12 15.34
C PHE A 32 -0.09 -19.13 16.48
N ASN A 33 0.34 -17.91 16.12
CA ASN A 33 0.69 -16.88 17.10
C ASN A 33 -0.45 -15.86 17.28
N TRP A 34 -0.86 -15.21 16.20
CA TRP A 34 -1.95 -14.22 16.24
C TRP A 34 -2.67 -14.11 14.90
N SER A 35 -3.83 -13.48 14.90
CA SER A 35 -4.56 -13.09 13.69
C SER A 35 -5.06 -11.66 13.80
N TYR A 36 -5.09 -10.98 12.66
CA TYR A 36 -5.75 -9.70 12.51
C TYR A 36 -6.98 -9.88 11.63
N GLN A 37 -8.15 -9.50 12.14
CA GLN A 37 -9.41 -9.61 11.40
C GLN A 37 -9.66 -8.32 10.61
N ILE A 38 -9.67 -8.42 9.29
CA ILE A 38 -10.05 -7.32 8.41
C ILE A 38 -11.56 -7.11 8.53
N PRO A 39 -12.04 -5.88 8.88
CA PRO A 39 -13.44 -5.63 9.19
C PRO A 39 -14.37 -5.57 7.97
N VAL A 40 -13.82 -5.60 6.76
CA VAL A 40 -14.57 -5.50 5.51
C VAL A 40 -14.51 -6.83 4.76
N ILE A 41 -15.69 -7.34 4.36
CA ILE A 41 -15.80 -8.54 3.51
C ILE A 41 -15.58 -8.11 2.06
N ASP A 42 -14.33 -8.06 1.65
CA ASP A 42 -13.92 -7.77 0.26
C ASP A 42 -12.58 -8.48 -0.02
N ARG A 43 -12.01 -8.24 -1.19
CA ARG A 43 -10.72 -8.85 -1.56
C ARG A 43 -9.58 -8.28 -0.74
N ALA A 44 -8.76 -9.14 -0.18
CA ALA A 44 -7.50 -8.80 0.47
C ALA A 44 -6.34 -9.18 -0.46
N GLU A 45 -5.79 -8.20 -1.17
CA GLU A 45 -4.66 -8.39 -2.11
C GLU A 45 -3.42 -7.61 -1.66
N THR A 46 -3.38 -7.19 -0.41
CA THR A 46 -2.27 -6.43 0.16
C THR A 46 -0.98 -7.23 0.19
N VAL A 47 0.15 -6.56 -0.04
CA VAL A 47 1.47 -7.04 0.35
C VAL A 47 1.91 -6.23 1.56
N PRO A 48 1.97 -6.83 2.75
CA PRO A 48 2.39 -6.13 3.95
C PRO A 48 3.83 -5.62 3.83
N LEU A 49 4.09 -4.40 4.31
CA LEU A 49 5.44 -3.94 4.60
C LEU A 49 5.74 -4.17 6.08
N VAL A 50 6.95 -4.59 6.39
CA VAL A 50 7.41 -4.75 7.78
C VAL A 50 8.64 -3.91 7.99
N VAL A 51 8.56 -2.97 8.92
CA VAL A 51 9.62 -2.00 9.23
C VAL A 51 9.74 -1.87 10.74
N ASP A 52 10.88 -2.23 11.28
CA ASP A 52 11.20 -2.10 12.71
C ASP A 52 10.12 -2.67 13.64
N GLY A 53 9.58 -3.85 13.28
CA GLY A 53 8.55 -4.55 14.05
C GLY A 53 7.13 -4.03 13.85
N ILE A 54 6.91 -3.04 12.98
CA ILE A 54 5.59 -2.57 12.60
C ILE A 54 5.22 -3.15 11.23
N MET A 55 4.04 -3.75 11.13
CA MET A 55 3.48 -4.25 9.87
C MET A 55 2.41 -3.30 9.36
N PHE A 56 2.58 -2.80 8.13
CA PHE A 56 1.62 -1.95 7.44
C PHE A 56 0.84 -2.78 6.43
N ILE A 57 -0.48 -2.76 6.54
CA ILE A 57 -1.40 -3.56 5.74
C ILE A 57 -2.42 -2.60 5.10
N THR A 58 -2.68 -2.75 3.81
CA THR A 58 -3.83 -2.09 3.20
C THR A 58 -5.07 -2.98 3.29
N GLU A 59 -6.21 -2.34 3.50
CA GLU A 59 -7.51 -2.98 3.54
C GLU A 59 -8.45 -2.34 2.51
N ALA A 60 -9.37 -3.13 2.02
CA ALA A 60 -10.42 -2.61 1.16
C ALA A 60 -11.27 -1.55 1.90
N PRO A 61 -11.72 -0.49 1.20
CA PRO A 61 -11.45 -0.18 -0.20
C PRO A 61 -10.14 0.59 -0.41
N SER A 62 -9.72 1.44 0.50
CA SER A 62 -8.51 2.29 0.44
C SER A 62 -8.10 2.71 1.84
N ASN A 63 -7.90 1.76 2.74
CA ASN A 63 -7.52 2.00 4.13
C ASN A 63 -6.12 1.45 4.40
N VAL A 64 -5.46 1.98 5.43
CA VAL A 64 -4.18 1.48 5.94
C VAL A 64 -4.30 1.21 7.43
N VAL A 65 -3.76 0.10 7.88
CA VAL A 65 -3.60 -0.22 9.29
C VAL A 65 -2.14 -0.50 9.60
N ALA A 66 -1.67 -0.03 10.74
CA ALA A 66 -0.39 -0.42 11.33
C ALA A 66 -0.64 -1.33 12.52
N VAL A 67 0.02 -2.48 12.51
CA VAL A 67 -0.05 -3.44 13.60
C VAL A 67 1.35 -3.80 14.11
N ASP A 68 1.43 -4.19 15.36
CA ASP A 68 2.61 -4.82 15.92
C ASP A 68 2.84 -6.18 15.24
N ALA A 69 3.99 -6.37 14.60
CA ALA A 69 4.26 -7.58 13.82
C ALA A 69 4.40 -8.84 14.71
N VAL A 70 4.67 -8.68 16.02
CA VAL A 70 4.83 -9.80 16.95
C VAL A 70 3.49 -10.22 17.56
N THR A 71 2.60 -9.25 17.86
CA THR A 71 1.38 -9.50 18.63
C THR A 71 0.09 -9.32 17.84
N GLY A 72 0.14 -8.71 16.64
CA GLY A 72 -1.03 -8.36 15.85
C GLY A 72 -1.84 -7.18 16.41
N ARG A 73 -1.38 -6.53 17.50
CA ARG A 73 -2.08 -5.39 18.10
C ARG A 73 -2.05 -4.20 17.17
N GLN A 74 -3.23 -3.62 16.87
CA GLN A 74 -3.35 -2.41 16.08
C GLN A 74 -2.77 -1.20 16.82
N TYR A 75 -1.90 -0.44 16.15
CA TYR A 75 -1.41 0.85 16.63
C TYR A 75 -2.32 1.97 16.17
N TRP A 76 -2.60 2.05 14.86
CA TRP A 76 -3.46 3.06 14.26
C TRP A 76 -4.12 2.53 12.99
N ARG A 77 -5.14 3.25 12.51
CA ARG A 77 -5.85 3.01 11.27
C ARG A 77 -6.15 4.33 10.58
N TYR A 78 -5.88 4.41 9.29
CA TYR A 78 -6.31 5.45 8.38
C TYR A 78 -7.42 4.93 7.48
N ASN A 79 -8.52 5.69 7.36
CA ASN A 79 -9.60 5.40 6.43
C ASN A 79 -9.65 6.53 5.41
N HIS A 80 -9.64 6.17 4.13
CA HIS A 80 -9.84 7.11 3.04
C HIS A 80 -11.31 7.12 2.65
N ASP A 81 -11.93 8.30 2.66
CA ASP A 81 -13.32 8.48 2.26
C ASP A 81 -13.42 8.46 0.73
N LEU A 82 -14.18 7.50 0.22
CA LEU A 82 -14.40 7.36 -1.22
C LEU A 82 -15.76 7.95 -1.64
N PRO A 83 -15.87 8.53 -2.85
CA PRO A 83 -17.14 8.97 -3.41
C PRO A 83 -18.16 7.83 -3.49
N GLU A 84 -19.42 8.11 -3.17
CA GLU A 84 -20.51 7.12 -3.20
C GLU A 84 -20.79 6.58 -4.61
N ASP A 85 -20.57 7.41 -5.63
CA ASP A 85 -20.79 7.11 -7.04
C ASP A 85 -19.57 6.50 -7.73
N LEU A 86 -18.52 6.18 -6.99
CA LEU A 86 -17.28 5.61 -7.51
C LEU A 86 -17.55 4.31 -8.27
N ARG A 87 -17.14 4.27 -9.53
CA ARG A 87 -17.21 3.10 -10.41
C ARG A 87 -15.82 2.55 -10.67
N ILE A 88 -15.61 1.31 -10.26
CA ILE A 88 -14.35 0.60 -10.47
C ILE A 88 -14.61 -0.77 -11.10
N CYS A 89 -13.65 -1.24 -11.88
CA CYS A 89 -13.60 -2.64 -12.29
C CYS A 89 -13.09 -3.52 -11.15
N CYS A 90 -13.46 -4.78 -11.18
CA CYS A 90 -12.67 -5.89 -10.63
C CYS A 90 -12.56 -5.95 -9.09
N GLY A 91 -13.39 -5.20 -8.37
CA GLY A 91 -13.47 -5.23 -6.91
C GLY A 91 -12.66 -4.12 -6.23
N ARG A 92 -12.98 -3.89 -4.97
CA ARG A 92 -12.41 -2.82 -4.14
C ARG A 92 -11.13 -3.33 -3.47
N ASN A 93 -10.06 -3.47 -4.23
CA ASN A 93 -8.79 -3.96 -3.72
C ASN A 93 -7.71 -2.87 -3.68
N ASN A 94 -6.79 -3.02 -2.74
CA ASN A 94 -5.59 -2.23 -2.63
C ASN A 94 -4.40 -3.18 -2.38
N ARG A 95 -3.30 -2.99 -3.10
CA ARG A 95 -2.17 -3.95 -3.10
C ARG A 95 -1.01 -3.54 -2.21
N GLY A 96 -1.16 -2.50 -1.43
CA GLY A 96 -0.16 -2.12 -0.44
C GLY A 96 0.26 -0.67 -0.49
N VAL A 97 1.21 -0.36 0.35
CA VAL A 97 1.83 0.96 0.49
C VAL A 97 3.29 0.94 0.06
N ALA A 98 3.87 2.11 -0.13
CA ALA A 98 5.32 2.31 -0.17
C ALA A 98 5.76 3.11 1.05
N ILE A 99 7.03 3.02 1.44
CA ILE A 99 7.60 3.77 2.56
C ILE A 99 8.90 4.45 2.15
N LEU A 100 9.06 5.71 2.58
CA LEU A 100 10.32 6.46 2.49
C LEU A 100 10.53 7.24 3.80
N GLY A 101 11.58 6.91 4.53
CA GLY A 101 11.78 7.47 5.87
C GLY A 101 10.60 7.13 6.79
N GLU A 102 9.94 8.15 7.33
CA GLU A 102 8.78 8.03 8.21
C GLU A 102 7.44 8.31 7.49
N THR A 103 7.44 8.30 6.15
CA THR A 103 6.25 8.57 5.34
C THR A 103 5.80 7.34 4.56
N LEU A 104 4.51 6.99 4.69
CA LEU A 104 3.84 5.98 3.89
C LEU A 104 3.10 6.64 2.73
N PHE A 105 3.10 5.97 1.59
CA PHE A 105 2.38 6.42 0.39
C PHE A 105 1.39 5.34 -0.04
N MET A 106 0.14 5.72 -0.27
CA MET A 106 -0.92 4.83 -0.75
C MET A 106 -1.60 5.42 -1.97
N SER A 107 -1.86 4.59 -2.95
CA SER A 107 -2.78 4.90 -4.05
C SER A 107 -4.20 4.55 -3.65
N THR A 108 -5.20 5.36 -4.04
CA THR A 108 -6.60 5.16 -3.67
C THR A 108 -7.48 4.87 -4.87
N LEU A 109 -8.64 4.25 -4.64
CA LEU A 109 -9.54 3.83 -5.73
C LEU A 109 -10.17 5.00 -6.50
N ASP A 110 -10.30 6.16 -5.89
CA ASP A 110 -10.73 7.41 -6.51
C ASP A 110 -9.60 8.19 -7.20
N ALA A 111 -8.51 7.48 -7.51
CA ALA A 111 -7.34 7.97 -8.24
C ALA A 111 -6.54 9.06 -7.53
N HIS A 112 -6.50 9.07 -6.19
CA HIS A 112 -5.60 9.92 -5.41
C HIS A 112 -4.29 9.19 -5.07
N LEU A 113 -3.31 9.96 -4.67
CA LEU A 113 -2.09 9.53 -4.00
C LEU A 113 -2.03 10.25 -2.65
N VAL A 114 -1.98 9.50 -1.56
CA VAL A 114 -1.94 10.05 -0.21
C VAL A 114 -0.62 9.73 0.47
N ALA A 115 -0.14 10.65 1.30
CA ALA A 115 0.99 10.44 2.20
C ALA A 115 0.52 10.49 3.65
N LEU A 116 1.00 9.53 4.44
CA LEU A 116 0.66 9.37 5.84
C LEU A 116 1.94 9.35 6.68
N ASP A 117 1.88 9.93 7.86
CA ASP A 117 2.91 9.70 8.88
C ASP A 117 2.88 8.23 9.32
N ALA A 118 3.99 7.53 9.19
CA ALA A 118 4.06 6.09 9.44
C ALA A 118 3.87 5.72 10.93
N ARG A 119 4.14 6.65 11.85
CA ARG A 119 4.01 6.42 13.29
C ARG A 119 2.59 6.61 13.80
N THR A 120 1.87 7.56 13.20
CA THR A 120 0.58 8.01 13.71
C THR A 120 -0.60 7.70 12.80
N GLY A 121 -0.35 7.47 11.50
CA GLY A 121 -1.38 7.34 10.48
C GLY A 121 -2.03 8.67 10.07
N ASN A 122 -1.51 9.81 10.54
CA ASN A 122 -2.03 11.10 10.17
C ASN A 122 -1.76 11.42 8.70
N LEU A 123 -2.74 12.00 8.03
CA LEU A 123 -2.61 12.48 6.66
C LEU A 123 -1.64 13.66 6.62
N LEU A 124 -0.61 13.57 5.79
CA LEU A 124 0.36 14.62 5.53
C LEU A 124 -0.04 15.44 4.31
N TRP A 125 -0.37 14.76 3.21
CA TRP A 125 -0.92 15.37 2.01
C TRP A 125 -1.75 14.36 1.21
N ASP A 126 -2.64 14.89 0.37
CA ASP A 126 -3.55 14.17 -0.52
C ASP A 126 -3.60 14.88 -1.87
N VAL A 127 -3.32 14.16 -2.95
CA VAL A 127 -3.24 14.71 -4.31
C VAL A 127 -4.13 13.91 -5.24
N GLU A 128 -5.06 14.58 -5.91
CA GLU A 128 -5.81 14.02 -7.02
C GLU A 128 -4.85 13.82 -8.21
N VAL A 129 -4.68 12.56 -8.64
CA VAL A 129 -3.84 12.18 -9.78
C VAL A 129 -4.61 12.27 -11.09
N ALA A 130 -5.87 11.89 -11.05
CA ALA A 130 -6.79 11.93 -12.18
C ALA A 130 -8.24 11.90 -11.70
N ASP A 131 -9.15 12.43 -12.52
CA ASP A 131 -10.58 12.45 -12.25
C ASP A 131 -11.20 11.03 -12.29
N TYR A 132 -11.63 10.53 -11.15
CA TYR A 132 -12.28 9.22 -11.04
C TYR A 132 -13.58 9.12 -11.84
N ALA A 133 -14.32 10.24 -11.99
CA ALA A 133 -15.57 10.26 -12.75
C ALA A 133 -15.36 9.99 -14.25
N SER A 134 -14.15 10.23 -14.74
CA SER A 134 -13.69 9.86 -16.08
C SER A 134 -13.27 8.40 -16.22
N GLY A 135 -13.35 7.58 -15.14
CA GLY A 135 -13.01 6.16 -15.14
C GLY A 135 -11.60 5.83 -14.69
N TYR A 136 -10.88 6.79 -14.12
CA TYR A 136 -9.56 6.56 -13.55
C TYR A 136 -9.65 5.97 -12.13
N SER A 137 -8.75 5.05 -11.81
CA SER A 137 -8.62 4.47 -10.47
C SER A 137 -7.19 4.00 -10.20
N LYS A 138 -6.89 3.63 -8.97
CA LYS A 138 -5.56 3.11 -8.59
C LYS A 138 -5.70 1.99 -7.57
N THR A 139 -5.09 0.85 -7.86
CA THR A 139 -5.10 -0.34 -6.99
C THR A 139 -3.70 -0.84 -6.63
N ALA A 140 -2.67 -0.37 -7.35
CA ALA A 140 -1.30 -0.81 -7.15
C ALA A 140 -0.60 0.00 -6.05
N ALA A 141 0.27 -0.67 -5.30
CA ALA A 141 1.20 0.01 -4.40
C ALA A 141 2.10 0.97 -5.20
N PRO A 142 2.36 2.19 -4.70
CA PRO A 142 3.38 3.06 -5.26
C PRO A 142 4.78 2.43 -5.16
N LEU A 143 5.72 2.94 -5.95
CA LEU A 143 7.12 2.54 -5.90
C LEU A 143 8.00 3.74 -5.55
N ILE A 144 8.89 3.56 -4.59
CA ILE A 144 9.91 4.56 -4.29
C ILE A 144 11.14 4.32 -5.18
N VAL A 145 11.50 5.34 -5.95
CA VAL A 145 12.71 5.36 -6.77
C VAL A 145 13.54 6.57 -6.40
N LYS A 146 14.59 6.38 -5.61
CA LYS A 146 15.39 7.43 -5.00
C LYS A 146 14.52 8.38 -4.17
N ASP A 147 14.36 9.62 -4.61
CA ASP A 147 13.60 10.73 -4.03
C ASP A 147 12.24 10.96 -4.71
N THR A 148 11.70 9.94 -5.35
CA THR A 148 10.46 10.08 -6.15
C THR A 148 9.49 8.95 -5.87
N VAL A 149 8.23 9.30 -5.63
CA VAL A 149 7.12 8.36 -5.53
C VAL A 149 6.57 8.13 -6.94
N VAL A 150 6.75 6.94 -7.46
CA VAL A 150 6.29 6.55 -8.81
C VAL A 150 5.00 5.78 -8.71
N THR A 151 4.01 6.14 -9.51
CA THR A 151 2.71 5.46 -9.52
C THR A 151 2.08 5.47 -10.92
N GLY A 152 1.41 4.38 -11.25
CA GLY A 152 0.60 4.25 -12.45
C GLY A 152 -0.87 4.51 -12.19
N ILE A 153 -1.68 4.29 -13.21
CA ILE A 153 -3.13 4.46 -13.19
C ILE A 153 -3.83 3.22 -13.77
N ALA A 154 -5.01 2.91 -13.27
CA ALA A 154 -5.93 1.88 -13.77
C ALA A 154 -7.18 2.51 -14.38
N GLY A 155 -8.01 1.72 -15.09
CA GLY A 155 -9.27 2.16 -15.70
C GLY A 155 -9.30 1.96 -17.21
N GLY A 156 -8.37 1.19 -17.79
CA GLY A 156 -8.33 0.94 -19.24
C GLY A 156 -9.63 0.35 -19.80
N GLU A 157 -10.37 -0.41 -18.99
CA GLU A 157 -11.70 -0.95 -19.28
C GLU A 157 -12.79 0.13 -19.48
N PHE A 158 -12.57 1.34 -18.97
CA PHE A 158 -13.43 2.50 -19.17
C PHE A 158 -12.99 3.39 -20.34
N GLY A 159 -11.97 2.95 -21.12
CA GLY A 159 -11.49 3.67 -22.28
C GLY A 159 -10.52 4.82 -21.97
N ILE A 160 -10.00 4.92 -20.75
CA ILE A 160 -9.01 5.92 -20.38
C ILE A 160 -7.63 5.58 -20.98
N ARG A 161 -6.79 6.59 -21.14
CA ARG A 161 -5.39 6.40 -21.50
C ARG A 161 -4.53 6.29 -20.25
N GLY A 162 -3.82 5.16 -20.09
CA GLY A 162 -2.89 4.94 -18.99
C GLY A 162 -1.68 5.86 -19.04
N PHE A 163 -1.09 6.12 -17.88
CA PHE A 163 0.15 6.88 -17.70
C PHE A 163 0.88 6.44 -16.42
N ILE A 164 2.11 6.90 -16.29
CA ILE A 164 2.93 6.77 -15.08
C ILE A 164 3.41 8.16 -14.69
N ASP A 165 3.29 8.50 -13.42
CA ASP A 165 3.71 9.76 -12.83
C ASP A 165 4.79 9.57 -11.76
N GLY A 166 5.64 10.58 -11.60
CA GLY A 166 6.54 10.74 -10.48
C GLY A 166 6.18 11.96 -9.64
N TYR A 167 6.14 11.78 -8.32
CA TYR A 167 5.75 12.79 -7.35
C TYR A 167 6.86 13.06 -6.35
N ASP A 168 6.93 14.29 -5.88
CA ASP A 168 7.76 14.67 -4.75
C ASP A 168 7.21 14.05 -3.45
N PRO A 169 8.02 13.34 -2.66
CA PRO A 169 7.54 12.66 -1.46
C PRO A 169 7.15 13.61 -0.32
N GLU A 170 7.70 14.83 -0.27
CA GLU A 170 7.44 15.77 0.81
C GLU A 170 6.19 16.62 0.54
N THR A 171 5.99 17.00 -0.73
CA THR A 171 4.94 17.96 -1.09
C THR A 171 3.76 17.35 -1.86
N GLY A 172 3.93 16.17 -2.44
CA GLY A 172 2.95 15.59 -3.36
C GLY A 172 2.93 16.28 -4.72
N GLU A 173 3.85 17.20 -5.01
CA GLU A 173 3.92 17.86 -6.31
C GLU A 173 4.36 16.89 -7.40
N ARG A 174 3.66 16.90 -8.54
CA ARG A 174 4.01 16.04 -9.67
C ARG A 174 5.27 16.57 -10.38
N LYS A 175 6.36 15.80 -10.31
CA LYS A 175 7.64 16.10 -10.97
C LYS A 175 7.58 15.86 -12.48
N TRP A 176 6.89 14.78 -12.90
CA TRP A 176 6.77 14.39 -14.31
C TRP A 176 5.61 13.41 -14.56
N ARG A 177 5.19 13.33 -15.82
CA ARG A 177 4.30 12.31 -16.37
C ARG A 177 4.94 11.63 -17.56
#